data_7cb49eee29f3c9cae89f1bec293e7da5
#
_entry.id   7cb49eee29f3c9cae89f1bec293e7da5
#
_cell.length_a   1.000
_cell.length_b   1.000
_cell.length_c   1.000
_cell.angle_alpha   90.00
_cell.angle_beta   90.00
_cell.angle_gamma   90.00
#
_symmetry.space_group_name_H-M   'P 1'
#
loop_
_entity.id
_entity.type
_entity.pdbx_description
1 polymer ?
#
loop_
_entity_poly.entity_id
_entity_poly.type
_entity_poly.pdbx_seq_one_letter_code
_entity_poly.pdbx_strand_id
1 'polypeptide(L)'
;MLPAALLVAQEAPRAIQITEPPAATSLGGLDRAVSSSGQFRVIGGEASDRGNIAMLAEQTKDELLRLTGEQGLTVDKRSDWKVPVDIVLHGKSGDAMPARTIATQILVSEISYTVKLDVHLSRGIEPERFKYATTAALIYERTLRDRSVQQDDTRFLVPPWLVSGLREATAWRLNQSDRRLYEALFKTGGLFKIDDLFSVDAAGFEDMDGAMRAAFRVSCGALVMALLEQPQGKEGFRACLADIATFAGEPPVLLRKHFPELNLSETSLSKWWALQLANIGGQNLATDVLTIARTDAALSEGLRLNFHNPEGILQQKELTAWPEIAGLSEPERVKSVQLAQDALVRLSYRCFPSYRPLIAEYQLALGAIVKNTTTDLATKLTDLESRRTTMMAKAQRARDYLDWFEITRARETSGAFDDYMRLKDRLKANPRRRTDPLSTYLDRMDAIFSRKGDPTTPPESPPTPGLEDLPELPPLELPK
;
A
#
# COMPACT_ATOMS: atom_id res chain seq x y z
N MET A 1 -26.73 -56.93 3.22
CA MET A 1 -26.30 -56.04 2.13
C MET A 1 -25.89 -54.74 2.72
N LEU A 2 -24.58 -54.54 2.91
CA LEU A 2 -23.99 -53.27 3.36
C LEU A 2 -23.66 -52.45 2.11
N PRO A 3 -23.95 -51.15 2.08
CA PRO A 3 -23.50 -50.29 0.98
C PRO A 3 -21.99 -50.02 1.13
N ALA A 4 -21.27 -50.21 0.00
CA ALA A 4 -19.90 -49.88 -0.14
C ALA A 4 -19.73 -48.34 -0.06
N ALA A 5 -18.99 -47.88 0.92
CA ALA A 5 -18.57 -46.49 1.02
C ALA A 5 -17.56 -46.22 -0.09
N LEU A 6 -17.89 -45.38 -1.05
CA LEU A 6 -16.93 -44.81 -1.99
C LEU A 6 -15.98 -43.90 -1.17
N LEU A 7 -14.73 -44.36 -1.02
CA LEU A 7 -13.63 -43.51 -0.65
C LEU A 7 -13.35 -42.58 -1.84
N VAL A 8 -13.82 -41.34 -1.74
CA VAL A 8 -13.34 -40.28 -2.62
C VAL A 8 -11.92 -39.96 -2.14
N ALA A 9 -10.94 -40.35 -2.92
CA ALA A 9 -9.56 -39.95 -2.69
C ALA A 9 -9.49 -38.42 -2.78
N GLN A 10 -9.25 -37.76 -1.65
CA GLN A 10 -8.89 -36.35 -1.62
C GLN A 10 -7.58 -36.19 -2.38
N GLU A 11 -7.64 -35.63 -3.58
CA GLU A 11 -6.44 -35.15 -4.25
C GLU A 11 -5.79 -34.07 -3.36
N ALA A 12 -4.58 -34.35 -2.93
CA ALA A 12 -3.76 -33.39 -2.20
C ALA A 12 -3.62 -32.08 -3.00
N PRO A 13 -3.52 -30.91 -2.32
CA PRO A 13 -3.36 -29.63 -2.99
C PRO A 13 -2.20 -29.71 -3.98
N ARG A 14 -2.50 -29.44 -5.26
CA ARG A 14 -1.49 -29.52 -6.33
C ARG A 14 -0.44 -28.44 -6.08
N ALA A 15 0.71 -28.87 -5.55
CA ALA A 15 1.90 -28.03 -5.50
C ALA A 15 2.25 -27.55 -6.91
N ILE A 16 2.79 -26.34 -7.02
CA ILE A 16 3.33 -25.83 -8.28
C ILE A 16 4.33 -26.86 -8.77
N GLN A 17 4.10 -27.42 -9.96
CA GLN A 17 5.02 -28.39 -10.53
C GLN A 17 6.32 -27.68 -10.88
N ILE A 18 7.42 -28.10 -10.27
CA ILE A 18 8.77 -27.76 -10.71
C ILE A 18 8.99 -28.61 -11.95
N THR A 19 8.99 -27.97 -13.12
CA THR A 19 9.25 -28.64 -14.39
C THR A 19 10.69 -28.35 -14.80
N GLU A 20 11.47 -29.37 -15.11
CA GLU A 20 12.74 -29.16 -15.79
C GLU A 20 12.48 -28.42 -17.11
N PRO A 21 13.25 -27.39 -17.44
CA PRO A 21 13.09 -26.67 -18.68
C PRO A 21 13.20 -27.67 -19.84
N PRO A 22 12.29 -27.66 -20.82
CA PRO A 22 12.48 -28.41 -22.04
C PRO A 22 13.83 -28.01 -22.63
N ALA A 23 14.63 -28.99 -23.08
CA ALA A 23 15.95 -28.77 -23.65
C ALA A 23 15.92 -27.55 -24.57
N ALA A 24 16.82 -26.62 -24.34
CA ALA A 24 16.79 -25.24 -24.86
C ALA A 24 16.41 -25.15 -26.34
N THR A 25 15.13 -25.07 -26.61
CA THR A 25 14.64 -24.58 -27.89
C THR A 25 15.00 -23.10 -27.89
N SER A 26 15.96 -22.72 -28.70
CA SER A 26 16.40 -21.33 -28.85
C SER A 26 15.16 -20.45 -29.08
N LEU A 27 14.77 -19.65 -28.11
CA LEU A 27 13.71 -18.65 -28.19
C LEU A 27 14.10 -17.47 -29.12
N GLY A 28 15.12 -17.69 -29.96
CA GLY A 28 15.61 -16.75 -30.96
C GLY A 28 14.62 -16.60 -32.11
N GLY A 29 13.71 -15.65 -32.00
CA GLY A 29 12.75 -15.32 -33.05
C GLY A 29 11.32 -15.09 -32.57
N LEU A 30 11.01 -15.37 -31.30
CA LEU A 30 9.71 -15.02 -30.76
C LEU A 30 9.61 -13.51 -30.45
N ASP A 31 8.55 -12.89 -30.96
CA ASP A 31 8.20 -11.52 -30.61
C ASP A 31 8.08 -11.40 -29.10
N ARG A 32 8.91 -10.59 -28.48
CA ARG A 32 8.96 -10.35 -27.05
C ARG A 32 8.88 -8.87 -26.72
N ALA A 33 8.26 -8.56 -25.58
CA ALA A 33 8.35 -7.25 -24.95
C ALA A 33 9.01 -7.42 -23.56
N VAL A 34 9.84 -6.46 -23.21
CA VAL A 34 10.47 -6.39 -21.87
C VAL A 34 9.88 -5.16 -21.18
N SER A 35 9.48 -5.32 -19.93
CA SER A 35 8.93 -4.23 -19.14
C SER A 35 9.99 -3.15 -18.81
N SER A 36 9.55 -1.98 -18.39
CA SER A 36 10.43 -0.82 -18.13
C SER A 36 11.52 -1.09 -17.08
N SER A 37 11.24 -1.93 -16.09
CA SER A 37 12.24 -2.33 -15.09
C SER A 37 13.11 -3.52 -15.52
N GLY A 38 12.77 -4.18 -16.63
CA GLY A 38 13.42 -5.41 -17.07
C GLY A 38 12.99 -6.67 -16.30
N GLN A 39 12.09 -6.54 -15.32
CA GLN A 39 11.63 -7.66 -14.48
C GLN A 39 10.75 -8.64 -15.21
N PHE A 40 9.85 -8.14 -16.08
CA PHE A 40 8.88 -8.95 -16.79
C PHE A 40 9.27 -9.07 -18.26
N ARG A 41 9.28 -10.30 -18.75
CA ARG A 41 9.50 -10.62 -20.17
C ARG A 41 8.23 -11.25 -20.71
N VAL A 42 7.55 -10.55 -21.62
CA VAL A 42 6.27 -10.99 -22.20
C VAL A 42 6.50 -11.54 -23.58
N ILE A 43 6.06 -12.76 -23.83
CA ILE A 43 6.31 -13.54 -25.05
C ILE A 43 4.98 -14.01 -25.64
N GLY A 44 4.85 -14.00 -26.96
CA GLY A 44 3.64 -14.44 -27.69
C GLY A 44 2.56 -13.36 -27.77
N GLY A 45 1.38 -13.72 -28.29
CA GLY A 45 0.29 -12.79 -28.51
C GLY A 45 0.61 -11.65 -29.51
N GLU A 46 -0.23 -10.64 -29.57
CA GLU A 46 -0.03 -9.44 -30.38
C GLU A 46 0.85 -8.41 -29.67
N ALA A 47 1.46 -7.49 -30.40
CA ALA A 47 2.33 -6.47 -29.84
C ALA A 47 1.60 -5.57 -28.81
N SER A 48 0.33 -5.24 -29.08
CA SER A 48 -0.56 -4.50 -28.19
C SER A 48 -0.79 -5.24 -26.86
N ASP A 49 -1.04 -6.55 -26.92
CA ASP A 49 -1.27 -7.39 -25.74
C ASP A 49 -0.01 -7.49 -24.90
N ARG A 50 1.14 -7.71 -25.54
CA ARG A 50 2.44 -7.72 -24.84
C ARG A 50 2.71 -6.41 -24.11
N GLY A 51 2.45 -5.26 -24.77
CA GLY A 51 2.63 -3.95 -24.16
C GLY A 51 1.70 -3.72 -22.95
N ASN A 52 0.42 -4.05 -23.11
CA ASN A 52 -0.57 -3.91 -22.05
C ASN A 52 -0.27 -4.80 -20.84
N ILE A 53 0.11 -6.05 -21.07
CA ILE A 53 0.48 -7.00 -20.01
C ILE A 53 1.75 -6.55 -19.28
N ALA A 54 2.79 -6.11 -20.01
CA ALA A 54 4.01 -5.60 -19.41
C ALA A 54 3.74 -4.37 -18.53
N MET A 55 2.91 -3.44 -18.98
CA MET A 55 2.50 -2.26 -18.22
C MET A 55 1.71 -2.64 -16.97
N LEU A 56 0.75 -3.57 -17.09
CA LEU A 56 -0.07 -4.03 -15.97
C LEU A 56 0.74 -4.77 -14.91
N ALA A 57 1.75 -5.54 -15.34
CA ALA A 57 2.69 -6.22 -14.45
C ALA A 57 3.56 -5.21 -13.68
N GLU A 58 4.11 -4.19 -14.33
CA GLU A 58 4.86 -3.11 -13.67
C GLU A 58 3.99 -2.33 -12.69
N GLN A 59 2.77 -1.98 -13.09
CA GLN A 59 1.84 -1.33 -12.18
C GLN A 59 1.58 -2.17 -10.93
N THR A 60 1.39 -3.48 -11.09
CA THR A 60 1.16 -4.39 -9.95
C THR A 60 2.38 -4.45 -9.04
N LYS A 61 3.59 -4.47 -9.61
CA LYS A 61 4.84 -4.40 -8.85
C LYS A 61 4.95 -3.09 -8.06
N ASP A 62 4.71 -1.95 -8.72
CA ASP A 62 4.76 -0.65 -8.07
C ASP A 62 3.74 -0.52 -6.93
N GLU A 63 2.53 -1.06 -7.10
CA GLU A 63 1.51 -1.13 -6.07
C GLU A 63 2.00 -1.93 -4.85
N LEU A 64 2.63 -3.09 -5.07
CA LEU A 64 3.20 -3.92 -4.00
C LEU A 64 4.34 -3.20 -3.27
N LEU A 65 5.29 -2.59 -3.99
CA LEU A 65 6.40 -1.84 -3.39
C LEU A 65 5.93 -0.64 -2.56
N ARG A 66 4.88 0.06 -3.02
CA ARG A 66 4.26 1.15 -2.25
C ARG A 66 3.62 0.64 -0.96
N LEU A 67 2.93 -0.49 -1.03
CA LEU A 67 2.26 -1.08 0.13
C LEU A 67 3.27 -1.51 1.19
N THR A 68 4.37 -2.15 0.77
CA THR A 68 5.43 -2.63 1.67
C THR A 68 6.44 -1.55 2.08
N GLY A 69 6.30 -0.33 1.55
CA GLY A 69 7.17 0.80 1.90
C GLY A 69 8.57 0.73 1.29
N GLU A 70 8.73 0.05 0.17
CA GLU A 70 10.01 -0.09 -0.54
C GLU A 70 10.23 0.94 -1.64
N GLN A 71 9.23 1.77 -1.90
CA GLN A 71 9.34 2.82 -2.90
C GLN A 71 10.40 3.84 -2.49
N GLY A 72 11.43 3.99 -3.32
CA GLY A 72 12.53 4.93 -3.08
C GLY A 72 13.71 4.38 -2.28
N LEU A 73 13.66 3.15 -1.77
CA LEU A 73 14.79 2.51 -1.08
C LEU A 73 15.88 2.03 -2.04
N THR A 74 15.56 1.88 -3.32
CA THR A 74 16.49 1.38 -4.33
C THR A 74 16.86 2.48 -5.31
N VAL A 75 18.13 2.85 -5.31
CA VAL A 75 18.69 3.85 -6.25
C VAL A 75 18.77 3.25 -7.66
N ASP A 76 18.93 1.93 -7.78
CA ASP A 76 18.96 1.20 -9.04
C ASP A 76 17.84 0.15 -9.11
N LYS A 77 16.74 0.51 -9.75
CA LYS A 77 15.55 -0.34 -9.88
C LYS A 77 15.81 -1.70 -10.57
N ARG A 78 16.94 -1.86 -11.24
CA ARG A 78 17.32 -3.08 -11.96
C ARG A 78 18.08 -4.08 -11.11
N SER A 79 18.76 -3.65 -10.04
CA SER A 79 19.70 -4.49 -9.29
C SER A 79 19.03 -5.40 -8.26
N ASP A 80 17.85 -5.06 -7.78
CA ASP A 80 17.22 -5.76 -6.65
C ASP A 80 16.37 -6.95 -7.05
N TRP A 81 15.93 -6.99 -8.32
CA TRP A 81 15.09 -8.05 -8.84
C TRP A 81 15.97 -9.05 -9.64
N LYS A 82 16.32 -10.17 -9.00
CA LYS A 82 17.28 -11.12 -9.55
C LYS A 82 16.63 -12.25 -10.35
N VAL A 83 15.41 -12.62 -9.99
CA VAL A 83 14.68 -13.69 -10.65
C VAL A 83 13.72 -13.12 -11.69
N PRO A 84 13.92 -13.38 -13.01
CA PRO A 84 13.04 -12.89 -14.04
C PRO A 84 11.65 -13.55 -13.97
N VAL A 85 10.62 -12.81 -14.37
CA VAL A 85 9.27 -13.32 -14.52
C VAL A 85 8.93 -13.36 -16.01
N ASP A 86 8.79 -14.57 -16.54
CA ASP A 86 8.41 -14.81 -17.93
C ASP A 86 6.89 -14.94 -18.03
N ILE A 87 6.26 -14.12 -18.84
CA ILE A 87 4.83 -14.14 -19.11
C ILE A 87 4.62 -14.62 -20.53
N VAL A 88 4.03 -15.82 -20.68
CA VAL A 88 3.79 -16.42 -21.99
C VAL A 88 2.31 -16.33 -22.32
N LEU A 89 2.00 -15.62 -23.41
CA LEU A 89 0.64 -15.42 -23.88
C LEU A 89 0.27 -16.53 -24.86
N HIS A 90 -0.86 -17.19 -24.62
CA HIS A 90 -1.36 -18.30 -25.42
C HIS A 90 -2.76 -17.98 -25.97
N GLY A 91 -3.03 -18.47 -27.18
CA GLY A 91 -4.35 -18.37 -27.80
C GLY A 91 -4.75 -16.95 -28.18
N LYS A 92 -5.98 -16.79 -28.61
CA LYS A 92 -6.61 -15.53 -29.02
C LYS A 92 -8.00 -15.42 -28.40
N SER A 93 -8.54 -14.21 -28.38
CA SER A 93 -9.90 -13.97 -27.94
C SER A 93 -10.90 -14.79 -28.79
N GLY A 94 -11.75 -15.56 -28.10
CA GLY A 94 -12.73 -16.47 -28.73
C GLY A 94 -12.27 -17.93 -28.89
N ASP A 95 -11.01 -18.25 -28.59
CA ASP A 95 -10.54 -19.63 -28.55
C ASP A 95 -11.22 -20.45 -27.43
N ALA A 96 -11.18 -21.79 -27.54
CA ALA A 96 -11.67 -22.67 -26.50
C ALA A 96 -10.98 -22.36 -25.15
N MET A 97 -11.81 -22.26 -24.10
CA MET A 97 -11.31 -21.87 -22.79
C MET A 97 -10.59 -23.07 -22.12
N PRO A 98 -9.32 -22.89 -21.70
CA PRO A 98 -8.65 -23.92 -20.92
C PRO A 98 -9.25 -24.03 -19.52
N ALA A 99 -8.95 -25.14 -18.84
CA ALA A 99 -9.38 -25.33 -17.44
C ALA A 99 -8.89 -24.20 -16.51
N ARG A 100 -7.72 -23.64 -16.81
CA ARG A 100 -7.15 -22.49 -16.12
C ARG A 100 -6.69 -21.46 -17.13
N THR A 101 -7.17 -20.21 -16.98
CA THR A 101 -6.76 -19.09 -17.85
C THR A 101 -5.37 -18.55 -17.51
N ILE A 102 -4.94 -18.69 -16.26
CA ILE A 102 -3.59 -18.29 -15.82
C ILE A 102 -3.00 -19.42 -14.97
N ALA A 103 -1.77 -19.82 -15.28
CA ALA A 103 -1.02 -20.82 -14.51
C ALA A 103 0.35 -20.25 -14.16
N THR A 104 0.79 -20.49 -12.93
CA THR A 104 2.13 -20.09 -12.45
C THR A 104 3.01 -21.33 -12.34
N GLN A 105 4.24 -21.25 -12.84
CA GLN A 105 5.24 -22.30 -12.77
C GLN A 105 6.56 -21.70 -12.30
N ILE A 106 7.36 -22.49 -11.57
CA ILE A 106 8.74 -22.15 -11.23
C ILE A 106 9.63 -23.09 -12.03
N LEU A 107 10.41 -22.50 -12.93
CA LEU A 107 11.40 -23.21 -13.73
C LEU A 107 12.74 -23.18 -12.99
N VAL A 108 13.33 -24.33 -12.82
CA VAL A 108 14.63 -24.50 -12.16
C VAL A 108 15.66 -24.87 -13.21
N SER A 109 16.71 -24.09 -13.33
CA SER A 109 17.91 -24.43 -14.11
C SER A 109 19.04 -24.79 -13.15
N GLU A 110 20.17 -25.25 -13.66
CA GLU A 110 21.33 -25.61 -12.83
C GLU A 110 21.83 -24.49 -11.92
N ILE A 111 21.58 -23.21 -12.31
CA ILE A 111 22.16 -22.05 -11.65
C ILE A 111 21.12 -20.99 -11.21
N SER A 112 19.86 -21.10 -11.64
CA SER A 112 18.87 -20.04 -11.41
C SER A 112 17.43 -20.53 -11.40
N TYR A 113 16.58 -19.73 -10.76
CA TYR A 113 15.13 -19.86 -10.83
C TYR A 113 14.56 -18.87 -11.86
N THR A 114 13.46 -19.23 -12.50
CA THR A 114 12.65 -18.35 -13.31
C THR A 114 11.18 -18.58 -12.96
N VAL A 115 10.44 -17.52 -12.71
CA VAL A 115 8.99 -17.60 -12.49
C VAL A 115 8.29 -17.42 -13.82
N LYS A 116 7.45 -18.37 -14.21
CA LYS A 116 6.71 -18.34 -15.47
C LYS A 116 5.21 -18.21 -15.21
N LEU A 117 4.57 -17.29 -15.92
CA LEU A 117 3.11 -17.14 -15.96
C LEU A 117 2.63 -17.52 -17.37
N ASP A 118 1.86 -18.60 -17.50
CA ASP A 118 1.14 -18.92 -18.71
C ASP A 118 -0.23 -18.25 -18.69
N VAL A 119 -0.50 -17.36 -19.64
CA VAL A 119 -1.74 -16.55 -19.72
C VAL A 119 -2.48 -16.85 -21.00
N HIS A 120 -3.70 -17.38 -20.91
CA HIS A 120 -4.58 -17.64 -22.05
C HIS A 120 -5.50 -16.46 -22.34
N LEU A 121 -5.48 -16.00 -23.59
CA LEU A 121 -6.23 -14.83 -24.07
C LEU A 121 -7.63 -15.18 -24.57
N SER A 122 -8.15 -16.38 -24.33
CA SER A 122 -9.46 -16.82 -24.80
C SER A 122 -10.65 -15.90 -24.41
N ARG A 123 -10.53 -15.22 -23.26
CA ARG A 123 -11.45 -14.15 -22.80
C ARG A 123 -10.86 -12.76 -22.86
N GLY A 124 -9.77 -12.59 -23.62
CA GLY A 124 -8.95 -11.40 -23.50
C GLY A 124 -8.17 -11.35 -22.19
N ILE A 125 -7.70 -10.17 -21.84
CA ILE A 125 -6.94 -9.94 -20.60
C ILE A 125 -7.95 -9.70 -19.47
N GLU A 126 -7.96 -10.57 -18.45
CA GLU A 126 -8.73 -10.38 -17.20
C GLU A 126 -7.84 -9.68 -16.15
N PRO A 127 -7.93 -8.34 -15.97
CA PRO A 127 -6.93 -7.57 -15.22
C PRO A 127 -6.78 -8.02 -13.76
N GLU A 128 -7.89 -8.31 -13.07
CA GLU A 128 -7.84 -8.68 -11.65
C GLU A 128 -7.23 -10.07 -11.43
N ARG A 129 -7.53 -11.03 -12.29
CA ARG A 129 -6.89 -12.35 -12.24
C ARG A 129 -5.41 -12.28 -12.58
N PHE A 130 -5.06 -11.47 -13.57
CA PHE A 130 -3.67 -11.25 -13.95
C PHE A 130 -2.89 -10.56 -12.82
N LYS A 131 -3.42 -9.51 -12.21
CA LYS A 131 -2.81 -8.84 -11.06
C LYS A 131 -2.65 -9.80 -9.87
N TYR A 132 -3.62 -10.67 -9.62
CA TYR A 132 -3.53 -11.70 -8.57
C TYR A 132 -2.35 -12.64 -8.83
N ALA A 133 -2.26 -13.22 -10.02
CA ALA A 133 -1.17 -14.12 -10.41
C ALA A 133 0.20 -13.42 -10.40
N THR A 134 0.26 -12.17 -10.88
CA THR A 134 1.48 -11.36 -10.85
C THR A 134 1.92 -11.06 -9.42
N THR A 135 0.98 -10.78 -8.51
CA THR A 135 1.31 -10.59 -7.07
C THR A 135 1.92 -11.86 -6.48
N ALA A 136 1.36 -13.04 -6.79
CA ALA A 136 1.93 -14.32 -6.37
C ALA A 136 3.33 -14.54 -6.97
N ALA A 137 3.52 -14.23 -8.26
CA ALA A 137 4.82 -14.34 -8.94
C ALA A 137 5.90 -13.43 -8.30
N LEU A 138 5.51 -12.22 -7.89
CA LEU A 138 6.41 -11.29 -7.19
C LEU A 138 6.79 -11.78 -5.78
N ILE A 139 5.90 -12.51 -5.09
CA ILE A 139 6.20 -13.14 -3.80
C ILE A 139 7.20 -14.31 -4.03
N TYR A 140 6.98 -15.13 -5.06
CA TYR A 140 7.95 -16.18 -5.42
C TYR A 140 9.31 -15.59 -5.75
N GLU A 141 9.36 -14.54 -6.56
CA GLU A 141 10.60 -13.83 -6.88
C GLU A 141 11.33 -13.41 -5.61
N ARG A 142 10.61 -12.79 -4.67
CA ARG A 142 11.20 -12.33 -3.41
C ARG A 142 11.79 -13.46 -2.58
N THR A 143 11.09 -14.58 -2.49
CA THR A 143 11.57 -15.77 -1.78
C THR A 143 12.78 -16.40 -2.45
N LEU A 144 12.83 -16.41 -3.79
CA LEU A 144 13.87 -17.08 -4.58
C LEU A 144 15.10 -16.21 -4.86
N ARG A 145 14.99 -14.90 -4.67
CA ARG A 145 15.98 -13.88 -5.03
C ARG A 145 17.39 -14.16 -4.54
N ASP A 146 17.52 -14.55 -3.29
CA ASP A 146 18.79 -14.80 -2.60
C ASP A 146 19.01 -16.27 -2.28
N ARG A 147 18.16 -17.14 -2.85
CA ARG A 147 18.22 -18.59 -2.63
C ARG A 147 19.11 -19.25 -3.68
N SER A 148 20.04 -20.08 -3.24
CA SER A 148 20.75 -21.00 -4.13
C SER A 148 19.83 -22.14 -4.58
N VAL A 149 19.98 -22.56 -5.83
CA VAL A 149 19.22 -23.69 -6.38
C VAL A 149 19.54 -24.94 -5.59
N GLN A 150 18.51 -25.65 -5.11
CA GLN A 150 18.62 -26.94 -4.42
C GLN A 150 17.82 -27.98 -5.21
N GLN A 151 18.42 -29.11 -5.46
CA GLN A 151 17.78 -30.23 -6.22
C GLN A 151 16.55 -30.82 -5.52
N ASP A 152 16.45 -30.66 -4.18
CA ASP A 152 15.35 -31.17 -3.38
C ASP A 152 14.23 -30.18 -3.15
N ASP A 153 14.30 -29.01 -3.77
CA ASP A 153 13.24 -28.00 -3.69
C ASP A 153 11.99 -28.45 -4.44
N THR A 154 11.10 -29.15 -3.76
CA THR A 154 9.92 -29.76 -4.39
C THR A 154 8.63 -28.97 -4.23
N ARG A 155 8.58 -27.99 -3.34
CA ARG A 155 7.33 -27.27 -3.05
C ARG A 155 7.57 -25.80 -2.70
N PHE A 156 7.07 -24.92 -3.58
CA PHE A 156 6.89 -23.53 -3.28
C PHE A 156 5.37 -23.22 -3.23
N LEU A 157 4.92 -22.64 -2.15
CA LEU A 157 3.49 -22.34 -1.99
C LEU A 157 3.28 -20.93 -1.44
N VAL A 158 2.64 -20.08 -2.22
CA VAL A 158 2.13 -18.79 -1.74
C VAL A 158 0.67 -18.97 -1.35
N PRO A 159 0.30 -18.76 -0.08
CA PRO A 159 -1.04 -19.04 0.37
C PRO A 159 -2.03 -17.98 -0.15
N PRO A 160 -3.30 -18.38 -0.47
CA PRO A 160 -4.33 -17.49 -1.02
C PRO A 160 -4.65 -16.29 -0.13
N TRP A 161 -4.61 -16.47 1.20
CA TRP A 161 -4.89 -15.38 2.12
C TRP A 161 -3.92 -14.20 1.95
N LEU A 162 -2.66 -14.49 1.66
CA LEU A 162 -1.64 -13.44 1.51
C LEU A 162 -1.86 -12.66 0.20
N VAL A 163 -2.05 -13.35 -0.92
CA VAL A 163 -2.27 -12.70 -2.22
C VAL A 163 -3.55 -11.89 -2.20
N SER A 164 -4.65 -12.49 -1.70
CA SER A 164 -5.94 -11.80 -1.55
C SER A 164 -5.84 -10.60 -0.63
N GLY A 165 -5.13 -10.74 0.49
CA GLY A 165 -4.92 -9.68 1.46
C GLY A 165 -4.10 -8.52 0.91
N LEU A 166 -3.01 -8.78 0.20
CA LEU A 166 -2.20 -7.75 -0.45
C LEU A 166 -2.98 -7.00 -1.53
N ARG A 167 -3.75 -7.72 -2.34
CA ARG A 167 -4.60 -7.10 -3.37
C ARG A 167 -5.67 -6.21 -2.75
N GLU A 168 -6.32 -6.67 -1.71
CA GLU A 168 -7.37 -5.92 -1.03
C GLU A 168 -6.79 -4.72 -0.23
N ALA A 169 -5.66 -4.88 0.45
CA ALA A 169 -4.96 -3.79 1.12
C ALA A 169 -4.51 -2.70 0.13
N THR A 170 -4.08 -3.11 -1.07
CA THR A 170 -3.80 -2.19 -2.18
C THR A 170 -5.05 -1.46 -2.62
N ALA A 171 -6.16 -2.18 -2.85
CA ALA A 171 -7.44 -1.58 -3.23
C ALA A 171 -7.96 -0.61 -2.15
N TRP A 172 -7.82 -0.96 -0.87
CA TRP A 172 -8.14 -0.07 0.24
C TRP A 172 -7.34 1.23 0.19
N ARG A 173 -6.03 1.12 0.01
CA ARG A 173 -5.14 2.28 -0.08
C ARG A 173 -5.48 3.19 -1.27
N LEU A 174 -5.88 2.60 -2.39
CA LEU A 174 -6.30 3.30 -3.60
C LEU A 174 -7.76 3.76 -3.57
N ASN A 175 -8.49 3.54 -2.47
CA ASN A 175 -9.93 3.78 -2.32
C ASN A 175 -10.80 3.09 -3.38
N GLN A 176 -10.38 1.93 -3.82
CA GLN A 176 -11.11 1.06 -4.76
C GLN A 176 -11.83 -0.09 -4.04
N SER A 177 -11.58 -0.24 -2.73
CA SER A 177 -12.23 -1.26 -1.91
C SER A 177 -13.67 -0.85 -1.53
N ASP A 178 -14.59 -1.81 -1.49
CA ASP A 178 -15.94 -1.59 -0.99
C ASP A 178 -15.97 -1.62 0.55
N ARG A 179 -15.95 -0.45 1.14
CA ARG A 179 -15.94 -0.28 2.61
C ARG A 179 -17.19 -0.80 3.30
N ARG A 180 -18.30 -0.92 2.59
CA ARG A 180 -19.55 -1.49 3.14
C ARG A 180 -19.37 -2.95 3.51
N LEU A 181 -18.49 -3.67 2.79
CA LEU A 181 -18.15 -5.06 3.12
C LEU A 181 -17.41 -5.15 4.46
N TYR A 182 -16.52 -4.21 4.76
CA TYR A 182 -15.83 -4.15 6.06
C TYR A 182 -16.80 -3.85 7.19
N GLU A 183 -17.71 -2.90 6.99
CA GLU A 183 -18.75 -2.58 7.96
C GLU A 183 -19.70 -3.78 8.19
N ALA A 184 -20.10 -4.47 7.12
CA ALA A 184 -20.92 -5.66 7.22
C ALA A 184 -20.23 -6.79 7.96
N LEU A 185 -18.94 -7.06 7.65
CA LEU A 185 -18.13 -8.05 8.36
C LEU A 185 -18.00 -7.71 9.85
N PHE A 186 -17.75 -6.45 10.18
CA PHE A 186 -17.67 -6.03 11.57
C PHE A 186 -19.00 -6.21 12.31
N LYS A 187 -20.13 -5.84 11.71
CA LYS A 187 -21.47 -6.01 12.30
C LYS A 187 -21.85 -7.47 12.55
N THR A 188 -21.34 -8.38 11.73
CA THR A 188 -21.56 -9.83 11.90
C THR A 188 -20.56 -10.48 12.85
N GLY A 189 -19.63 -9.72 13.43
CA GLY A 189 -18.58 -10.27 14.31
C GLY A 189 -17.42 -10.95 13.57
N GLY A 190 -17.35 -10.78 12.24
CA GLY A 190 -16.39 -11.45 11.36
C GLY A 190 -16.90 -12.83 10.92
N LEU A 191 -16.69 -13.18 9.66
CA LEU A 191 -17.02 -14.50 9.12
C LEU A 191 -15.90 -15.50 9.25
N PHE A 192 -14.65 -15.02 9.37
CA PHE A 192 -13.45 -15.84 9.47
C PHE A 192 -12.70 -15.54 10.75
N LYS A 193 -12.33 -16.57 11.49
CA LYS A 193 -11.26 -16.49 12.48
C LYS A 193 -9.92 -16.44 11.75
N ILE A 194 -8.86 -16.04 12.46
CA ILE A 194 -7.51 -15.99 11.85
C ILE A 194 -7.08 -17.36 11.32
N ASP A 195 -7.32 -18.41 12.09
CA ASP A 195 -6.94 -19.77 11.73
C ASP A 195 -7.74 -20.26 10.49
N ASP A 196 -9.01 -19.88 10.38
CA ASP A 196 -9.83 -20.19 9.21
C ASP A 196 -9.24 -19.55 7.94
N LEU A 197 -8.71 -18.32 8.03
CA LEU A 197 -8.05 -17.66 6.90
C LEU A 197 -6.81 -18.43 6.42
N PHE A 198 -6.04 -18.97 7.36
CA PHE A 198 -4.81 -19.72 7.05
C PHE A 198 -5.08 -21.12 6.52
N SER A 199 -6.23 -21.72 6.88
CA SER A 199 -6.60 -23.07 6.45
C SER A 199 -7.08 -23.15 4.99
N VAL A 200 -7.43 -22.01 4.38
CA VAL A 200 -7.90 -21.95 2.99
C VAL A 200 -6.71 -22.20 2.04
N ASP A 201 -6.74 -23.32 1.36
CA ASP A 201 -5.82 -23.64 0.28
C ASP A 201 -6.31 -23.12 -1.09
N ALA A 202 -5.54 -23.36 -2.13
CA ALA A 202 -5.86 -22.92 -3.49
C ALA A 202 -7.19 -23.51 -4.02
N ALA A 203 -7.46 -24.77 -3.69
CA ALA A 203 -8.68 -25.45 -4.12
C ALA A 203 -9.90 -24.86 -3.38
N GLY A 204 -9.81 -24.75 -2.06
CA GLY A 204 -10.86 -24.14 -1.24
C GLY A 204 -11.17 -22.70 -1.64
N PHE A 205 -10.14 -21.93 -2.06
CA PHE A 205 -10.35 -20.58 -2.58
C PHE A 205 -11.05 -20.56 -3.95
N GLU A 206 -10.71 -21.48 -4.85
CA GLU A 206 -11.37 -21.60 -6.16
C GLU A 206 -12.84 -22.03 -6.02
N ASP A 207 -13.15 -22.88 -5.06
CA ASP A 207 -14.50 -23.41 -4.80
C ASP A 207 -15.43 -22.44 -4.06
N MET A 208 -14.89 -21.36 -3.48
CA MET A 208 -15.71 -20.35 -2.80
C MET A 208 -16.71 -19.69 -3.76
N ASP A 209 -17.94 -19.51 -3.31
CA ASP A 209 -18.91 -18.66 -3.99
C ASP A 209 -18.50 -17.18 -3.95
N GLY A 210 -19.20 -16.34 -4.70
CA GLY A 210 -18.87 -14.93 -4.83
C GLY A 210 -18.92 -14.16 -3.50
N ALA A 211 -19.89 -14.47 -2.63
CA ALA A 211 -20.07 -13.79 -1.34
C ALA A 211 -18.97 -14.20 -0.36
N MET A 212 -18.71 -15.52 -0.26
CA MET A 212 -17.67 -16.06 0.61
C MET A 212 -16.28 -15.59 0.17
N ARG A 213 -16.01 -15.56 -1.13
CA ARG A 213 -14.76 -15.05 -1.69
C ARG A 213 -14.57 -13.55 -1.41
N ALA A 214 -15.64 -12.75 -1.47
CA ALA A 214 -15.58 -11.32 -1.10
C ALA A 214 -15.29 -11.15 0.39
N ALA A 215 -15.96 -11.91 1.26
CA ALA A 215 -15.72 -11.90 2.70
C ALA A 215 -14.30 -12.36 3.05
N PHE A 216 -13.81 -13.43 2.43
CA PHE A 216 -12.44 -13.90 2.58
C PHE A 216 -11.43 -12.83 2.17
N ARG A 217 -11.58 -12.23 0.98
CA ARG A 217 -10.70 -11.16 0.49
C ARG A 217 -10.63 -9.98 1.45
N VAL A 218 -11.78 -9.50 1.93
CA VAL A 218 -11.86 -8.36 2.86
C VAL A 218 -11.23 -8.70 4.21
N SER A 219 -11.46 -9.92 4.74
CA SER A 219 -10.84 -10.39 5.97
C SER A 219 -9.32 -10.50 5.84
N CYS A 220 -8.82 -11.04 4.73
CA CYS A 220 -7.39 -11.09 4.43
C CYS A 220 -6.79 -9.69 4.27
N GLY A 221 -7.52 -8.76 3.63
CA GLY A 221 -7.13 -7.35 3.51
C GLY A 221 -6.98 -6.69 4.87
N ALA A 222 -7.96 -6.88 5.76
CA ALA A 222 -7.91 -6.39 7.13
C ALA A 222 -6.69 -6.94 7.89
N LEU A 223 -6.39 -8.24 7.74
CA LEU A 223 -5.22 -8.86 8.35
C LEU A 223 -3.91 -8.24 7.84
N VAL A 224 -3.74 -8.11 6.52
CA VAL A 224 -2.54 -7.50 5.94
C VAL A 224 -2.38 -6.05 6.39
N MET A 225 -3.44 -5.26 6.41
CA MET A 225 -3.40 -3.88 6.91
C MET A 225 -2.99 -3.83 8.38
N ALA A 226 -3.59 -4.68 9.23
CA ALA A 226 -3.26 -4.75 10.65
C ALA A 226 -1.79 -5.16 10.89
N LEU A 227 -1.24 -6.05 10.06
CA LEU A 227 0.18 -6.43 10.13
C LEU A 227 1.11 -5.29 9.71
N LEU A 228 0.74 -4.54 8.67
CA LEU A 228 1.53 -3.40 8.18
C LEU A 228 1.53 -2.20 9.14
N GLU A 229 0.48 -2.06 9.96
CA GLU A 229 0.33 -1.01 10.98
C GLU A 229 1.05 -1.32 12.29
N GLN A 230 1.56 -2.55 12.50
CA GLN A 230 2.36 -2.90 13.67
C GLN A 230 3.64 -2.05 13.75
N PRO A 231 4.21 -1.83 14.93
CA PRO A 231 5.55 -1.27 15.06
C PRO A 231 6.53 -2.10 14.21
N GLN A 232 7.30 -1.44 13.32
CA GLN A 232 8.15 -2.09 12.32
C GLN A 232 7.40 -3.06 11.38
N GLY A 233 6.07 -2.92 11.26
CA GLY A 233 5.20 -3.83 10.51
C GLY A 233 5.61 -3.99 9.04
N LYS A 234 6.04 -2.92 8.38
CA LYS A 234 6.52 -2.98 7.00
C LYS A 234 7.81 -3.80 6.85
N GLU A 235 8.73 -3.70 7.79
CA GLU A 235 9.98 -4.46 7.81
C GLU A 235 9.72 -5.93 8.08
N GLY A 236 8.92 -6.21 9.11
CA GLY A 236 8.48 -7.57 9.42
C GLY A 236 7.72 -8.20 8.25
N PHE A 237 6.89 -7.41 7.56
CA PHE A 237 6.13 -7.90 6.40
C PHE A 237 7.05 -8.24 5.22
N ARG A 238 8.06 -7.40 4.93
CA ARG A 238 9.07 -7.70 3.89
C ARG A 238 9.84 -8.98 4.18
N ALA A 239 10.27 -9.17 5.43
CA ALA A 239 10.94 -10.41 5.87
C ALA A 239 10.01 -11.63 5.78
N CYS A 240 8.74 -11.48 6.15
CA CYS A 240 7.73 -12.53 6.01
C CYS A 240 7.52 -12.93 4.54
N LEU A 241 7.46 -11.97 3.61
CA LEU A 241 7.34 -12.24 2.18
C LEU A 241 8.56 -13.00 1.60
N ALA A 242 9.75 -12.80 2.16
CA ALA A 242 10.94 -13.51 1.74
C ALA A 242 10.94 -15.00 2.17
N ASP A 243 10.28 -15.30 3.27
CA ASP A 243 10.28 -16.67 3.84
C ASP A 243 9.06 -17.52 3.41
N ILE A 244 7.92 -16.86 3.11
CA ILE A 244 6.62 -17.55 3.13
C ILE A 244 6.46 -18.64 2.09
N ALA A 245 7.00 -18.49 0.91
CA ALA A 245 6.79 -19.47 -0.17
C ALA A 245 7.56 -20.79 0.06
N THR A 246 8.58 -20.78 0.92
CA THR A 246 9.38 -21.98 1.28
C THR A 246 9.09 -22.49 2.69
N PHE A 247 8.25 -21.78 3.44
CA PHE A 247 7.95 -22.15 4.81
C PHE A 247 7.02 -23.37 4.86
N ALA A 248 7.51 -24.46 5.42
CA ALA A 248 6.75 -25.72 5.52
C ALA A 248 5.93 -25.85 6.81
N GLY A 249 6.03 -24.87 7.72
CA GLY A 249 5.31 -24.89 8.99
C GLY A 249 3.94 -24.21 8.92
N GLU A 250 3.29 -24.11 10.07
CA GLU A 250 2.00 -23.43 10.19
C GLU A 250 2.16 -21.90 10.07
N PRO A 251 1.28 -21.21 9.32
CA PRO A 251 1.36 -19.77 9.10
C PRO A 251 1.46 -18.93 10.40
N PRO A 252 0.76 -19.27 11.51
CA PRO A 252 0.90 -18.52 12.76
C PRO A 252 2.34 -18.52 13.32
N VAL A 253 3.12 -19.57 13.08
CA VAL A 253 4.53 -19.65 13.52
C VAL A 253 5.37 -18.65 12.75
N LEU A 254 5.18 -18.57 11.43
CA LEU A 254 5.88 -17.60 10.58
C LEU A 254 5.52 -16.16 10.96
N LEU A 255 4.24 -15.90 11.23
CA LEU A 255 3.80 -14.56 11.65
C LEU A 255 4.42 -14.15 12.99
N ARG A 256 4.46 -15.04 13.97
CA ARG A 256 5.13 -14.75 15.26
C ARG A 256 6.63 -14.47 15.12
N LYS A 257 7.30 -15.15 14.16
CA LYS A 257 8.70 -14.90 13.84
C LYS A 257 8.95 -13.47 13.38
N HIS A 258 8.10 -12.94 12.51
CA HIS A 258 8.28 -11.64 11.88
C HIS A 258 7.52 -10.49 12.56
N PHE A 259 6.53 -10.83 13.40
CA PHE A 259 5.71 -9.89 14.16
C PHE A 259 5.69 -10.30 15.63
N PRO A 260 6.73 -9.95 16.40
CA PRO A 260 6.87 -10.40 17.80
C PRO A 260 5.69 -10.00 18.70
N GLU A 261 5.00 -8.91 18.38
CA GLU A 261 3.81 -8.46 19.14
C GLU A 261 2.61 -9.41 18.97
N LEU A 262 2.62 -10.28 17.96
CA LEU A 262 1.63 -11.34 17.80
C LEU A 262 1.98 -12.63 18.58
N ASN A 263 3.01 -12.61 19.42
CA ASN A 263 3.31 -13.72 20.32
C ASN A 263 2.32 -13.73 21.51
N LEU A 264 1.06 -13.90 21.18
CA LEU A 264 -0.07 -13.86 22.09
C LEU A 264 -0.62 -15.28 22.27
N SER A 265 -1.29 -15.51 23.42
CA SER A 265 -2.13 -16.71 23.55
C SER A 265 -3.26 -16.68 22.52
N GLU A 266 -3.83 -17.84 22.19
CA GLU A 266 -4.95 -17.98 21.26
C GLU A 266 -6.11 -17.03 21.60
N THR A 267 -6.50 -16.96 22.85
CA THR A 267 -7.55 -16.05 23.32
C THR A 267 -7.19 -14.58 23.13
N SER A 268 -5.93 -14.21 23.35
CA SER A 268 -5.46 -12.83 23.15
C SER A 268 -5.36 -12.48 21.67
N LEU A 269 -4.95 -13.42 20.83
CA LEU A 269 -4.91 -13.27 19.37
C LEU A 269 -6.32 -13.07 18.81
N SER A 270 -7.31 -13.84 19.28
CA SER A 270 -8.70 -13.67 18.90
C SER A 270 -9.27 -12.30 19.31
N LYS A 271 -8.93 -11.81 20.50
CA LYS A 271 -9.31 -10.46 20.97
C LYS A 271 -8.62 -9.37 20.12
N TRP A 272 -7.34 -9.54 19.87
CA TRP A 272 -6.60 -8.63 18.99
C TRP A 272 -7.25 -8.56 17.61
N TRP A 273 -7.59 -9.70 17.03
CA TRP A 273 -8.26 -9.77 15.73
C TRP A 273 -9.61 -9.04 15.72
N ALA A 274 -10.45 -9.33 16.73
CA ALA A 274 -11.74 -8.64 16.87
C ALA A 274 -11.57 -7.12 16.99
N LEU A 275 -10.52 -6.65 17.70
CA LEU A 275 -10.20 -5.23 17.82
C LEU A 275 -9.76 -4.62 16.47
N GLN A 276 -8.95 -5.33 15.68
CA GLN A 276 -8.55 -4.86 14.35
C GLN A 276 -9.76 -4.75 13.40
N LEU A 277 -10.64 -5.74 13.40
CA LEU A 277 -11.89 -5.68 12.64
C LEU A 277 -12.78 -4.51 13.08
N ALA A 278 -12.89 -4.27 14.40
CA ALA A 278 -13.64 -3.14 14.93
C ALA A 278 -13.04 -1.80 14.48
N ASN A 279 -11.72 -1.68 14.51
CA ASN A 279 -11.02 -0.47 14.11
C ASN A 279 -11.23 -0.16 12.61
N ILE A 280 -11.16 -1.18 11.75
CA ILE A 280 -11.31 -1.01 10.31
C ILE A 280 -12.79 -0.86 9.92
N GLY A 281 -13.67 -1.71 10.46
CA GLY A 281 -15.09 -1.73 10.12
C GLY A 281 -15.92 -0.65 10.83
N GLY A 282 -15.45 -0.16 11.98
CA GLY A 282 -16.10 0.91 12.75
C GLY A 282 -15.82 2.31 12.23
N GLN A 283 -14.97 2.47 11.21
CA GLN A 283 -14.74 3.77 10.59
C GLN A 283 -16.01 4.22 9.86
N ASN A 284 -16.70 5.19 10.42
CA ASN A 284 -17.92 5.75 9.83
C ASN A 284 -17.63 6.29 8.42
N LEU A 285 -18.43 5.88 7.43
CA LEU A 285 -18.38 6.42 6.07
C LEU A 285 -18.49 7.97 6.03
N ALA A 286 -19.14 8.55 7.04
CA ALA A 286 -19.22 10.00 7.21
C ALA A 286 -17.88 10.67 7.54
N THR A 287 -16.89 9.93 8.06
CA THR A 287 -15.54 10.42 8.36
C THR A 287 -14.56 10.30 7.20
N ASP A 288 -15.02 9.79 6.06
CA ASP A 288 -14.20 9.65 4.85
C ASP A 288 -13.86 10.98 4.17
N VAL A 289 -14.48 12.05 4.57
CA VAL A 289 -14.11 13.40 4.15
C VAL A 289 -12.78 13.75 4.82
N LEU A 290 -11.76 13.94 4.00
CA LEU A 290 -10.45 14.35 4.47
C LEU A 290 -10.53 15.71 5.17
N THR A 291 -9.75 15.89 6.22
CA THR A 291 -9.54 17.22 6.80
C THR A 291 -8.90 18.15 5.77
N ILE A 292 -9.00 19.46 5.98
CA ILE A 292 -8.39 20.45 5.08
C ILE A 292 -6.90 20.17 4.87
N ALA A 293 -6.15 19.94 5.95
CA ALA A 293 -4.72 19.64 5.87
C ALA A 293 -4.41 18.34 5.10
N ARG A 294 -5.20 17.28 5.32
CA ARG A 294 -5.05 16.03 4.58
C ARG A 294 -5.47 16.16 3.12
N THR A 295 -6.50 16.97 2.83
CA THR A 295 -6.92 17.27 1.46
C THR A 295 -5.82 18.02 0.72
N ASP A 296 -5.20 19.00 1.35
CA ASP A 296 -4.12 19.78 0.77
C ASP A 296 -2.88 18.94 0.50
N ALA A 297 -2.47 18.12 1.43
CA ALA A 297 -1.36 17.16 1.25
C ALA A 297 -1.64 16.16 0.12
N ALA A 298 -2.86 15.60 0.06
CA ALA A 298 -3.26 14.69 -1.00
C ALA A 298 -3.33 15.37 -2.37
N LEU A 299 -3.73 16.66 -2.41
CA LEU A 299 -3.72 17.48 -3.63
C LEU A 299 -2.29 17.69 -4.13
N SER A 300 -1.36 18.04 -3.24
CA SER A 300 0.07 18.22 -3.60
C SER A 300 0.66 16.93 -4.14
N GLU A 301 0.37 15.79 -3.51
CA GLU A 301 0.84 14.49 -3.99
C GLU A 301 0.19 14.10 -5.32
N GLY A 302 -1.09 14.39 -5.50
CA GLY A 302 -1.85 14.06 -6.70
C GLY A 302 -1.48 14.90 -7.93
N LEU A 303 -0.90 16.10 -7.75
CA LEU A 303 -0.52 17.00 -8.83
C LEU A 303 0.85 16.66 -9.45
N ARG A 304 1.45 15.52 -9.13
CA ARG A 304 2.73 15.10 -9.70
C ARG A 304 2.55 14.59 -11.13
N LEU A 305 3.40 15.10 -12.03
CA LEU A 305 3.44 14.72 -13.43
C LEU A 305 4.47 13.61 -13.66
N ASN A 306 4.17 12.71 -14.58
CA ASN A 306 5.06 11.61 -14.94
C ASN A 306 5.82 11.92 -16.21
N PHE A 307 7.13 11.84 -16.14
CA PHE A 307 8.02 12.01 -17.26
C PHE A 307 8.77 10.72 -17.54
N HIS A 308 8.99 10.45 -18.83
CA HIS A 308 9.97 9.46 -19.24
C HIS A 308 11.21 10.23 -19.71
N ASN A 309 12.36 9.99 -19.05
CA ASN A 309 13.61 10.53 -19.58
C ASN A 309 13.98 9.81 -20.88
N PRO A 310 14.98 10.28 -21.66
CA PRO A 310 15.41 9.64 -22.89
C PRO A 310 15.82 8.17 -22.74
N GLU A 311 16.14 7.75 -21.52
CA GLU A 311 16.48 6.37 -21.14
C GLU A 311 15.25 5.51 -20.80
N GLY A 312 14.03 6.07 -20.90
CA GLY A 312 12.78 5.40 -20.60
C GLY A 312 12.47 5.26 -19.11
N ILE A 313 13.22 5.93 -18.23
CA ILE A 313 13.00 5.89 -16.79
C ILE A 313 11.90 6.88 -16.41
N LEU A 314 10.88 6.40 -15.68
CA LEU A 314 9.80 7.22 -15.17
C LEU A 314 10.30 8.13 -14.04
N GLN A 315 10.20 9.43 -14.22
CA GLN A 315 10.45 10.44 -13.19
C GLN A 315 9.14 11.15 -12.83
N GLN A 316 8.95 11.46 -11.57
CA GLN A 316 7.86 12.30 -11.10
C GLN A 316 8.37 13.69 -10.79
N LYS A 317 7.74 14.70 -11.38
CA LYS A 317 8.02 16.11 -11.13
C LYS A 317 6.75 16.83 -10.67
N GLU A 318 6.91 17.97 -10.06
CA GLU A 318 5.80 18.82 -9.66
C GLU A 318 5.08 19.41 -10.88
N LEU A 319 3.85 19.88 -10.68
CA LEU A 319 3.05 20.50 -11.74
C LEU A 319 3.72 21.72 -12.38
N THR A 320 4.62 22.40 -11.67
CA THR A 320 5.43 23.51 -12.20
C THR A 320 6.29 23.13 -13.40
N ALA A 321 6.61 21.84 -13.57
CA ALA A 321 7.35 21.32 -14.73
C ALA A 321 6.48 21.07 -15.98
N TRP A 322 5.22 21.54 -15.98
CA TRP A 322 4.30 21.40 -17.13
C TRP A 322 4.87 21.90 -18.48
N PRO A 323 5.77 22.93 -18.57
CA PRO A 323 6.29 23.35 -19.84
C PRO A 323 7.09 22.27 -20.57
N GLU A 324 7.73 21.36 -19.81
CA GLU A 324 8.46 20.23 -20.39
C GLU A 324 7.49 19.24 -21.07
N ILE A 325 6.26 19.09 -20.55
CA ILE A 325 5.22 18.24 -21.15
C ILE A 325 4.61 18.90 -22.38
N ALA A 326 4.44 20.21 -22.38
CA ALA A 326 3.83 20.91 -23.50
C ALA A 326 4.57 20.70 -24.84
N GLY A 327 5.88 20.45 -24.80
CA GLY A 327 6.71 20.12 -25.95
C GLY A 327 6.60 18.67 -26.47
N LEU A 328 5.92 17.78 -25.73
CA LEU A 328 5.79 16.37 -26.10
C LEU A 328 4.66 16.15 -27.12
N SER A 329 4.65 14.97 -27.74
CA SER A 329 3.54 14.53 -28.58
C SER A 329 2.25 14.35 -27.77
N GLU A 330 1.09 14.43 -28.42
CA GLU A 330 -0.21 14.30 -27.73
C GLU A 330 -0.35 13.01 -26.90
N PRO A 331 0.00 11.81 -27.41
CA PRO A 331 -0.06 10.57 -26.64
C PRO A 331 0.86 10.59 -25.39
N GLU A 332 2.01 11.22 -25.50
CA GLU A 332 2.95 11.36 -24.38
C GLU A 332 2.43 12.35 -23.34
N ARG A 333 1.83 13.47 -23.77
CA ARG A 333 1.18 14.42 -22.86
C ARG A 333 0.06 13.74 -22.07
N VAL A 334 -0.79 12.94 -22.73
CA VAL A 334 -1.86 12.17 -22.07
C VAL A 334 -1.27 11.25 -21.00
N LYS A 335 -0.25 10.46 -21.36
CA LYS A 335 0.39 9.53 -20.41
C LYS A 335 1.01 10.24 -19.21
N SER A 336 1.63 11.40 -19.44
CA SER A 336 2.29 12.19 -18.40
C SER A 336 1.31 12.76 -17.37
N VAL A 337 0.09 13.10 -17.81
CA VAL A 337 -0.93 13.78 -17.00
C VAL A 337 -1.96 12.81 -16.42
N GLN A 338 -2.15 11.64 -17.02
CA GLN A 338 -3.24 10.71 -16.68
C GLN A 338 -3.29 10.32 -15.19
N LEU A 339 -2.14 9.99 -14.59
CA LEU A 339 -2.10 9.62 -13.17
C LEU A 339 -2.53 10.78 -12.26
N ALA A 340 -2.16 12.01 -12.61
CA ALA A 340 -2.59 13.19 -11.88
C ALA A 340 -4.10 13.43 -12.05
N GLN A 341 -4.64 13.28 -13.26
CA GLN A 341 -6.09 13.38 -13.49
C GLN A 341 -6.87 12.35 -12.67
N ASP A 342 -6.44 11.09 -12.71
CA ASP A 342 -7.07 10.01 -11.94
C ASP A 342 -6.98 10.25 -10.43
N ALA A 343 -5.86 10.77 -9.94
CA ALA A 343 -5.68 11.13 -8.54
C ALA A 343 -6.65 12.25 -8.12
N LEU A 344 -6.81 13.30 -8.94
CA LEU A 344 -7.73 14.39 -8.67
C LEU A 344 -9.20 13.96 -8.74
N VAL A 345 -9.56 13.07 -9.66
CA VAL A 345 -10.92 12.48 -9.71
C VAL A 345 -11.20 11.75 -8.40
N ARG A 346 -10.32 10.87 -7.96
CA ARG A 346 -10.48 10.16 -6.68
C ARG A 346 -10.55 11.12 -5.48
N LEU A 347 -9.68 12.14 -5.47
CA LEU A 347 -9.66 13.13 -4.40
C LEU A 347 -10.94 13.96 -4.34
N SER A 348 -11.59 14.28 -5.47
CA SER A 348 -12.80 15.09 -5.54
C SER A 348 -13.97 14.50 -4.72
N TYR A 349 -14.05 13.18 -4.60
CA TYR A 349 -15.09 12.49 -3.80
C TYR A 349 -14.83 12.54 -2.29
N ARG A 350 -13.56 12.69 -1.88
CA ARG A 350 -13.13 12.61 -0.47
C ARG A 350 -12.58 13.93 0.08
N CYS A 351 -12.32 14.88 -0.76
CA CYS A 351 -11.76 16.16 -0.34
C CYS A 351 -12.71 16.90 0.60
N PHE A 352 -12.14 17.75 1.44
CA PHE A 352 -12.93 18.73 2.20
C PHE A 352 -13.79 19.54 1.22
N PRO A 353 -15.10 19.74 1.50
CA PRO A 353 -16.04 20.30 0.53
C PRO A 353 -15.61 21.62 -0.13
N SER A 354 -14.93 22.50 0.61
CA SER A 354 -14.43 23.78 0.06
C SER A 354 -13.33 23.63 -0.98
N TYR A 355 -12.67 22.45 -1.07
CA TYR A 355 -11.63 22.16 -2.06
C TYR A 355 -12.18 21.68 -3.41
N ARG A 356 -13.45 21.28 -3.49
CA ARG A 356 -14.03 20.76 -4.75
C ARG A 356 -13.89 21.72 -5.93
N PRO A 357 -14.21 23.02 -5.80
CA PRO A 357 -14.02 23.97 -6.91
C PRO A 357 -12.55 24.09 -7.31
N LEU A 358 -11.64 24.11 -6.33
CA LEU A 358 -10.20 24.20 -6.57
C LEU A 358 -9.68 22.96 -7.32
N ILE A 359 -10.10 21.76 -6.92
CA ILE A 359 -9.74 20.50 -7.60
C ILE A 359 -10.26 20.48 -9.04
N ALA A 360 -11.50 20.95 -9.28
CA ALA A 360 -12.06 21.05 -10.62
C ALA A 360 -11.23 21.99 -11.52
N GLU A 361 -10.77 23.12 -11.00
CA GLU A 361 -9.89 24.05 -11.73
C GLU A 361 -8.53 23.41 -12.05
N TYR A 362 -7.93 22.63 -11.14
CA TYR A 362 -6.71 21.86 -11.43
C TYR A 362 -6.96 20.80 -12.50
N GLN A 363 -8.11 20.12 -12.50
CA GLN A 363 -8.47 19.17 -13.57
C GLN A 363 -8.56 19.85 -14.93
N LEU A 364 -9.15 21.07 -14.98
CA LEU A 364 -9.17 21.88 -16.22
C LEU A 364 -7.76 22.29 -16.65
N ALA A 365 -6.90 22.67 -15.72
CA ALA A 365 -5.50 23.01 -16.00
C ALA A 365 -4.72 21.81 -16.58
N LEU A 366 -4.88 20.61 -16.00
CA LEU A 366 -4.30 19.39 -16.54
C LEU A 366 -4.86 19.05 -17.94
N GLY A 367 -6.15 19.26 -18.17
CA GLY A 367 -6.78 19.12 -19.48
C GLY A 367 -6.23 20.11 -20.52
N ALA A 368 -5.89 21.33 -20.12
CA ALA A 368 -5.25 22.33 -20.98
C ALA A 368 -3.84 21.91 -21.41
N ILE A 369 -3.05 21.27 -20.51
CA ILE A 369 -1.73 20.71 -20.83
C ILE A 369 -1.87 19.62 -21.88
N VAL A 370 -2.82 18.70 -21.73
CA VAL A 370 -3.07 17.63 -22.71
C VAL A 370 -3.42 18.19 -24.08
N LYS A 371 -4.32 19.18 -24.13
CA LYS A 371 -4.77 19.84 -25.38
C LYS A 371 -3.77 20.86 -25.95
N ASN A 372 -2.66 21.09 -25.25
CA ASN A 372 -1.66 22.12 -25.59
C ASN A 372 -2.24 23.54 -25.68
N THR A 373 -3.27 23.84 -24.91
CA THR A 373 -3.89 25.18 -24.80
C THR A 373 -3.36 25.89 -23.54
N THR A 374 -2.10 26.29 -23.58
CA THR A 374 -1.35 26.71 -22.39
C THR A 374 -1.15 28.21 -22.25
N THR A 375 -1.84 29.05 -23.08
CA THR A 375 -1.59 30.48 -23.22
C THR A 375 -1.61 31.24 -21.88
N ASP A 376 -2.51 30.93 -20.94
CA ASP A 376 -2.63 31.61 -19.64
C ASP A 376 -2.39 30.65 -18.47
N LEU A 377 -1.84 29.47 -18.72
CA LEU A 377 -1.76 28.40 -17.74
C LEU A 377 -0.86 28.76 -16.54
N ALA A 378 0.26 29.43 -16.78
CA ALA A 378 1.17 29.87 -15.72
C ALA A 378 0.46 30.81 -14.70
N THR A 379 -0.25 31.79 -15.22
CA THR A 379 -1.03 32.77 -14.40
C THR A 379 -2.12 32.03 -13.62
N LYS A 380 -2.82 31.11 -14.30
CA LYS A 380 -3.88 30.32 -13.67
C LYS A 380 -3.34 29.42 -12.55
N LEU A 381 -2.22 28.76 -12.74
CA LEU A 381 -1.59 27.93 -11.70
C LEU A 381 -1.13 28.76 -10.49
N THR A 382 -0.60 29.97 -10.73
CA THR A 382 -0.23 30.90 -9.65
C THR A 382 -1.45 31.36 -8.86
N ASP A 383 -2.57 31.65 -9.51
CA ASP A 383 -3.82 32.00 -8.84
C ASP A 383 -4.37 30.84 -8.02
N LEU A 384 -4.35 29.61 -8.57
CA LEU A 384 -4.78 28.41 -7.84
C LEU A 384 -3.94 28.16 -6.59
N GLU A 385 -2.62 28.36 -6.66
CA GLU A 385 -1.72 28.23 -5.50
C GLU A 385 -1.98 29.33 -4.46
N SER A 386 -2.23 30.56 -4.89
CA SER A 386 -2.63 31.67 -4.00
C SER A 386 -3.94 31.38 -3.28
N ARG A 387 -4.95 30.87 -4.00
CA ARG A 387 -6.24 30.44 -3.39
C ARG A 387 -6.03 29.33 -2.38
N ARG A 388 -5.20 28.35 -2.70
CA ARG A 388 -4.85 27.23 -1.85
C ARG A 388 -4.22 27.70 -0.52
N THR A 389 -3.23 28.57 -0.62
CA THR A 389 -2.56 29.19 0.54
C THR A 389 -3.56 29.97 1.40
N THR A 390 -4.45 30.73 0.77
CA THR A 390 -5.50 31.48 1.46
C THR A 390 -6.48 30.56 2.19
N MET A 391 -6.87 29.44 1.57
CA MET A 391 -7.75 28.45 2.19
C MET A 391 -7.11 27.79 3.40
N MET A 392 -5.82 27.44 3.33
CA MET A 392 -5.07 26.91 4.46
C MET A 392 -4.95 27.90 5.61
N ALA A 393 -4.66 29.16 5.31
CA ALA A 393 -4.59 30.21 6.33
C ALA A 393 -5.95 30.41 7.04
N LYS A 394 -7.06 30.44 6.27
CA LYS A 394 -8.42 30.51 6.84
C LYS A 394 -8.75 29.30 7.73
N ALA A 395 -8.36 28.09 7.28
CA ALA A 395 -8.57 26.87 8.04
C ALA A 395 -7.81 26.88 9.37
N GLN A 396 -6.55 27.32 9.32
CA GLN A 396 -5.74 27.45 10.54
C GLN A 396 -6.34 28.47 11.51
N ARG A 397 -6.80 29.62 10.99
CA ARG A 397 -7.45 30.63 11.83
C ARG A 397 -8.76 30.12 12.44
N ALA A 398 -9.57 29.39 11.67
CA ALA A 398 -10.78 28.76 12.20
C ALA A 398 -10.46 27.76 13.33
N ARG A 399 -9.39 27.00 13.19
CA ARG A 399 -8.92 26.08 14.23
C ARG A 399 -8.47 26.84 15.48
N ASP A 400 -7.73 27.95 15.31
CA ASP A 400 -7.30 28.79 16.42
C ASP A 400 -8.50 29.39 17.19
N TYR A 401 -9.61 29.73 16.48
CA TYR A 401 -10.86 30.14 17.13
C TYR A 401 -11.49 29.00 17.94
N LEU A 402 -11.58 27.80 17.37
CA LEU A 402 -12.14 26.65 18.07
C LEU A 402 -11.31 26.29 19.31
N ASP A 403 -9.99 26.28 19.19
CA ASP A 403 -9.08 26.06 20.32
C ASP A 403 -9.28 27.14 21.40
N TRP A 404 -9.45 28.41 21.00
CA TRP A 404 -9.76 29.49 21.93
C TRP A 404 -11.07 29.28 22.67
N PHE A 405 -12.16 28.94 21.96
CA PHE A 405 -13.45 28.69 22.59
C PHE A 405 -13.41 27.48 23.52
N GLU A 406 -12.69 26.42 23.15
CA GLU A 406 -12.54 25.23 23.97
C GLU A 406 -11.77 25.53 25.28
N ILE A 407 -10.65 26.24 25.17
CA ILE A 407 -9.80 26.60 26.33
C ILE A 407 -10.51 27.56 27.26
N THR A 408 -11.15 28.61 26.71
CA THR A 408 -11.71 29.68 27.53
C THR A 408 -13.18 29.49 27.86
N ARG A 409 -13.86 28.53 27.19
CA ARG A 409 -15.33 28.36 27.21
C ARG A 409 -16.09 29.66 26.90
N ALA A 410 -15.42 30.58 26.21
CA ALA A 410 -16.01 31.86 25.77
C ALA A 410 -17.11 31.59 24.75
N ARG A 411 -18.14 32.43 24.75
CA ARG A 411 -19.24 32.34 23.79
C ARG A 411 -19.05 33.27 22.58
N GLU A 412 -18.11 34.21 22.67
CA GLU A 412 -17.89 35.27 21.68
C GLU A 412 -16.38 35.54 21.53
N THR A 413 -15.96 35.98 20.33
CA THR A 413 -14.63 36.53 20.11
C THR A 413 -14.53 37.93 20.71
N SER A 414 -13.55 38.14 21.58
CA SER A 414 -13.31 39.44 22.22
C SER A 414 -11.88 39.92 21.89
N GLY A 415 -11.55 41.15 22.32
CA GLY A 415 -10.17 41.65 22.22
C GLY A 415 -9.15 40.74 22.89
N ALA A 416 -9.54 39.91 23.86
CA ALA A 416 -8.73 38.89 24.48
C ALA A 416 -8.30 37.79 23.48
N PHE A 417 -9.08 37.52 22.44
CA PHE A 417 -8.66 36.61 21.36
C PHE A 417 -7.49 37.17 20.55
N ASP A 418 -7.53 38.44 20.21
CA ASP A 418 -6.43 39.09 19.49
C ASP A 418 -5.16 39.16 20.35
N ASP A 419 -5.29 39.33 21.65
CA ASP A 419 -4.15 39.24 22.60
C ASP A 419 -3.61 37.86 22.70
N TYR A 420 -4.45 36.80 22.71
CA TYR A 420 -4.05 35.41 22.64
C TYR A 420 -3.28 35.11 21.35
N MET A 421 -3.75 35.57 20.19
CA MET A 421 -3.08 35.36 18.91
C MET A 421 -1.71 36.07 18.88
N ARG A 422 -1.62 37.32 19.39
CA ARG A 422 -0.34 38.03 19.53
C ARG A 422 0.63 37.33 20.48
N LEU A 423 0.12 36.73 21.56
CA LEU A 423 0.92 35.95 22.51
C LEU A 423 1.42 34.67 21.85
N LYS A 424 0.54 33.93 21.15
CA LYS A 424 0.86 32.72 20.41
C LYS A 424 1.97 32.97 19.37
N ASP A 425 1.86 34.06 18.59
CA ASP A 425 2.85 34.42 17.59
C ASP A 425 4.19 34.81 18.22
N ARG A 426 4.16 35.54 19.33
CA ARG A 426 5.40 35.85 20.11
C ARG A 426 6.06 34.60 20.67
N LEU A 427 5.29 33.62 21.16
CA LEU A 427 5.82 32.37 21.68
C LEU A 427 6.41 31.49 20.57
N LYS A 428 5.78 31.48 19.38
CA LYS A 428 6.34 30.80 18.20
C LYS A 428 7.63 31.46 17.70
N ALA A 429 7.67 32.81 17.68
CA ALA A 429 8.84 33.55 17.20
C ALA A 429 10.03 33.47 18.19
N ASN A 430 9.78 33.24 19.47
CA ASN A 430 10.78 33.19 20.50
C ASN A 430 10.47 32.08 21.51
N PRO A 431 10.70 30.80 21.14
CA PRO A 431 10.42 29.67 22.02
C PRO A 431 11.43 29.72 23.19
N ARG A 432 11.03 30.36 24.28
CA ARG A 432 11.79 30.30 25.52
C ARG A 432 11.71 28.88 26.05
N ARG A 433 12.85 28.18 26.08
CA ARG A 433 12.97 26.90 26.75
C ARG A 433 12.61 27.09 28.24
N ARG A 434 11.49 26.51 28.65
CA ARG A 434 11.16 26.46 30.07
C ARG A 434 12.13 25.48 30.73
N THR A 435 12.64 25.90 31.91
CA THR A 435 13.58 25.09 32.71
C THR A 435 12.90 24.41 33.91
N ASP A 436 11.58 24.47 33.97
CA ASP A 436 10.84 23.79 35.03
C ASP A 436 10.88 22.24 34.85
N PRO A 437 10.80 21.48 35.96
CA PRO A 437 10.96 20.03 35.91
C PRO A 437 9.97 19.32 34.99
N LEU A 438 8.72 19.84 34.88
CA LEU A 438 7.68 19.26 34.02
C LEU A 438 8.00 19.47 32.55
N SER A 439 8.39 20.68 32.16
CA SER A 439 8.80 20.97 30.78
C SER A 439 10.04 20.18 30.37
N THR A 440 11.01 20.04 31.25
CA THR A 440 12.19 19.20 31.02
C THR A 440 11.82 17.72 30.86
N TYR A 441 10.86 17.22 31.62
CA TYR A 441 10.34 15.86 31.48
C TYR A 441 9.64 15.68 30.14
N LEU A 442 8.74 16.61 29.76
CA LEU A 442 8.02 16.57 28.48
C LEU A 442 8.98 16.66 27.29
N ASP A 443 10.00 17.53 27.34
CA ASP A 443 11.03 17.62 26.30
C ASP A 443 11.82 16.30 26.17
N ARG A 444 12.10 15.61 27.30
CA ARG A 444 12.73 14.27 27.27
C ARG A 444 11.83 13.23 26.64
N MET A 445 10.55 13.23 27.00
CA MET A 445 9.58 12.29 26.42
C MET A 445 9.45 12.54 24.91
N ASP A 446 9.33 13.80 24.49
CA ASP A 446 9.27 14.16 23.08
C ASP A 446 10.54 13.72 22.34
N ALA A 447 11.72 13.93 22.92
CA ALA A 447 12.98 13.47 22.34
C ALA A 447 13.06 11.93 22.21
N ILE A 448 12.48 11.18 23.16
CA ILE A 448 12.43 9.72 23.10
C ILE A 448 11.47 9.26 21.98
N PHE A 449 10.29 9.88 21.88
CA PHE A 449 9.28 9.51 20.87
C PHE A 449 9.57 10.08 19.48
N SER A 450 10.32 11.19 19.39
CA SER A 450 10.72 11.80 18.11
C SER A 450 11.98 11.17 17.51
N ARG A 451 12.76 10.40 18.28
CA ARG A 451 13.90 9.61 17.77
C ARG A 451 13.43 8.36 17.02
N LYS A 452 12.69 8.55 15.96
CA LYS A 452 12.52 7.54 14.92
C LYS A 452 13.64 7.70 13.90
N GLY A 453 14.70 6.87 14.02
CA GLY A 453 15.60 6.63 12.92
C GLY A 453 17.08 6.84 13.17
N ASP A 454 17.67 6.18 14.18
CA ASP A 454 19.07 5.73 14.07
C ASP A 454 19.35 4.61 15.10
N PRO A 455 19.50 3.33 14.69
CA PRO A 455 19.65 2.21 15.62
C PRO A 455 21.13 1.91 16.01
N THR A 456 22.08 2.81 15.78
CA THR A 456 23.52 2.47 15.92
C THR A 456 24.23 3.00 17.14
N THR A 457 23.55 3.61 18.11
CA THR A 457 24.22 4.01 19.37
C THR A 457 23.42 3.50 20.57
N PRO A 458 23.98 2.61 21.41
CA PRO A 458 23.32 2.25 22.66
C PRO A 458 23.23 3.51 23.55
N PRO A 459 22.10 3.78 24.21
CA PRO A 459 22.00 4.90 25.11
C PRO A 459 22.88 4.63 26.34
N GLU A 460 23.80 5.51 26.64
CA GLU A 460 24.37 5.63 27.97
C GLU A 460 23.22 5.82 28.97
N SER A 461 23.09 4.89 29.89
CA SER A 461 22.09 4.95 30.92
C SER A 461 22.34 6.20 31.77
N PRO A 462 21.38 7.13 31.90
CA PRO A 462 21.52 8.24 32.79
C PRO A 462 21.56 7.74 34.25
N PRO A 463 22.32 8.35 35.14
CA PRO A 463 22.35 7.96 36.53
C PRO A 463 20.96 8.09 37.12
N THR A 464 20.49 7.00 37.72
CA THR A 464 19.22 6.95 38.47
C THR A 464 19.32 7.93 39.64
N PRO A 465 18.50 8.99 39.71
CA PRO A 465 18.45 9.79 40.93
C PRO A 465 17.90 8.91 42.04
N GLY A 466 18.59 8.88 43.19
CA GLY A 466 18.12 8.19 44.38
C GLY A 466 16.76 8.75 44.81
N LEU A 467 15.92 7.86 45.38
CA LEU A 467 14.59 8.23 45.90
C LEU A 467 14.66 9.29 47.02
N GLU A 468 15.85 9.69 47.45
CA GLU A 468 16.09 10.61 48.57
C GLU A 468 16.12 12.10 48.15
N ASP A 469 16.11 12.41 46.82
CA ASP A 469 16.19 13.79 46.29
C ASP A 469 14.83 14.37 45.86
N LEU A 470 13.72 13.79 46.24
CA LEU A 470 12.41 14.37 45.96
C LEU A 470 12.04 15.38 47.04
N PRO A 471 11.77 16.65 46.72
CA PRO A 471 11.26 17.60 47.68
C PRO A 471 9.89 17.17 48.17
N GLU A 472 9.70 17.14 49.52
CA GLU A 472 8.40 16.87 50.11
C GLU A 472 7.35 17.87 49.60
N LEU A 473 6.26 17.35 49.06
CA LEU A 473 5.12 18.15 48.62
C LEU A 473 4.42 18.75 49.88
N PRO A 474 4.11 20.04 49.89
CA PRO A 474 3.34 20.65 50.98
C PRO A 474 1.95 20.01 51.07
N PRO A 475 1.40 19.85 52.30
CA PRO A 475 0.11 19.24 52.48
C PRO A 475 -1.00 20.05 51.81
N LEU A 476 -1.87 19.33 51.05
CA LEU A 476 -3.07 19.87 50.44
C LEU A 476 -4.06 20.30 51.51
N GLU A 477 -4.22 21.59 51.75
CA GLU A 477 -5.36 22.14 52.51
C GLU A 477 -6.63 22.06 51.65
N LEU A 478 -7.55 21.19 52.00
CA LEU A 478 -8.89 21.16 51.43
C LEU A 478 -9.71 22.31 52.00
N PRO A 479 -10.37 23.13 51.16
CA PRO A 479 -11.26 24.16 51.64
C PRO A 479 -12.51 23.53 52.27
N LYS A 480 -12.89 24.05 53.45
CA LYS A 480 -14.11 23.69 54.20
C LYS A 480 -15.36 24.11 53.45
#